data_a25e913f56dea505a9efd73155d0e376
#
_entry.id   a25e913f56dea505a9efd73155d0e376
#
_cell.length_a   1.000
_cell.length_b   1.000
_cell.length_c   1.000
_cell.angle_alpha   90.00
_cell.angle_beta   90.00
_cell.angle_gamma   90.00
#
_symmetry.space_group_name_H-M   'P 1'
#
loop_
_entity.id
_entity.type
_entity.pdbx_description
1 polymer ?
#
loop_
_entity_poly.entity_id
_entity_poly.type
_entity_poly.pdbx_seq_one_letter_code
_entity_poly.pdbx_strand_id
1 'polypeptide(L)'
;QMALDVGAQSFGHWSGCHSVQWDFNSPNFGDRNIADLFQKHSYPFGILVNILGERFLDEGADFRNYTYAKYGREVLKQPQRIAFQIFDEKTKHLLRDEYNIPQVSKVTANSIEDLAEKIGISPTILTKTVSEFNNSIVDTAFNPTLLDQKRTEGIFPPKSNWALPIDTPPYSAFAVTCGITFTFGGLRINSRSQVLENDDNPIDGLFAAG
;
A
#
# COMPACT_ATOMS: atom_id res chain seq x y z
N GLN A 1 3.83 -5.29 27.10
CA GLN A 1 3.23 -5.82 28.35
C GLN A 1 4.18 -5.62 29.54
N MET A 2 5.44 -6.08 29.49
CA MET A 2 6.40 -5.97 30.62
C MET A 2 6.47 -4.59 31.26
N ALA A 3 6.50 -3.51 30.47
CA ALA A 3 6.50 -2.16 31.00
C ALA A 3 5.20 -1.78 31.73
N LEU A 4 4.05 -2.24 31.19
CA LEU A 4 2.74 -2.03 31.84
C LEU A 4 2.65 -2.77 33.18
N ASP A 5 3.26 -3.95 33.28
CA ASP A 5 3.27 -4.76 34.51
C ASP A 5 4.05 -4.11 35.65
N VAL A 6 4.98 -3.19 35.34
CA VAL A 6 5.72 -2.40 36.34
C VAL A 6 5.15 -0.98 36.52
N GLY A 7 3.92 -0.73 36.08
CA GLY A 7 3.18 0.50 36.32
C GLY A 7 3.29 1.57 35.24
N ALA A 8 3.94 1.29 34.11
CA ALA A 8 4.04 2.26 33.04
C ALA A 8 2.68 2.65 32.45
N GLN A 9 2.49 3.94 32.21
CA GLN A 9 1.30 4.47 31.60
C GLN A 9 1.25 4.15 30.10
N SER A 10 0.15 3.55 29.66
CA SER A 10 -0.14 3.35 28.23
C SER A 10 -0.50 4.69 27.58
N PHE A 11 -0.05 4.90 26.34
CA PHE A 11 -0.32 6.13 25.61
C PHE A 11 -0.53 5.84 24.11
N GLY A 12 -1.21 6.77 23.42
CA GLY A 12 -1.46 6.68 21.99
C GLY A 12 -2.69 5.82 21.64
N HIS A 13 -2.75 5.33 20.40
CA HIS A 13 -3.90 4.63 19.84
C HIS A 13 -3.61 3.13 19.68
N TRP A 14 -3.97 2.34 20.65
CA TRP A 14 -3.62 0.91 20.75
C TRP A 14 -4.27 -0.01 19.72
N SER A 15 -5.34 0.41 19.06
CA SER A 15 -5.98 -0.31 17.95
C SER A 15 -5.59 0.24 16.56
N GLY A 16 -4.68 1.20 16.48
CA GLY A 16 -4.21 1.80 15.25
C GLY A 16 -2.78 1.39 14.88
N CYS A 17 -2.51 1.37 13.59
CA CYS A 17 -1.20 1.06 13.04
C CYS A 17 -1.02 1.67 11.64
N HIS A 18 0.19 1.72 11.16
CA HIS A 18 0.48 1.84 9.73
C HIS A 18 0.06 0.54 9.04
N SER A 19 -1.11 0.59 8.40
CA SER A 19 -1.69 -0.51 7.64
C SER A 19 -1.27 -0.37 6.18
N VAL A 20 -0.19 -1.05 5.79
CA VAL A 20 0.43 -0.90 4.47
C VAL A 20 0.03 -2.01 3.51
N GLN A 21 0.16 -1.74 2.22
CA GLN A 21 0.06 -2.79 1.21
C GLN A 21 1.33 -3.64 1.28
N TRP A 22 1.14 -4.93 1.51
CA TRP A 22 2.19 -5.90 1.77
C TRP A 22 2.14 -7.01 0.75
N ASP A 23 3.28 -7.44 0.20
CA ASP A 23 3.33 -8.50 -0.80
C ASP A 23 2.71 -9.79 -0.27
N PHE A 24 1.86 -10.41 -1.07
CA PHE A 24 1.11 -11.60 -0.68
C PHE A 24 2.01 -12.83 -0.42
N ASN A 25 3.19 -12.88 -1.02
CA ASN A 25 4.18 -13.94 -0.79
C ASN A 25 5.01 -13.76 0.49
N SER A 26 4.77 -12.66 1.23
CA SER A 26 5.47 -12.45 2.50
C SER A 26 5.16 -13.58 3.50
N PRO A 27 6.15 -14.10 4.21
CA PRO A 27 5.91 -15.01 5.34
C PRO A 27 5.06 -14.33 6.42
N ASN A 28 4.24 -15.11 7.12
CA ASN A 28 3.30 -14.61 8.16
C ASN A 28 3.98 -13.79 9.27
N PHE A 29 5.23 -14.10 9.61
CA PHE A 29 5.98 -13.45 10.67
C PHE A 29 7.16 -12.62 10.16
N GLY A 30 7.16 -12.30 8.85
CA GLY A 30 8.25 -11.58 8.20
C GLY A 30 9.48 -12.44 7.92
N ASP A 31 10.46 -11.82 7.30
CA ASP A 31 11.77 -12.41 7.00
C ASP A 31 12.86 -11.40 7.36
N ARG A 32 13.78 -11.76 8.25
CA ARG A 32 14.84 -10.85 8.73
C ARG A 32 15.84 -10.46 7.64
N ASN A 33 15.99 -11.27 6.59
CA ASN A 33 16.91 -10.98 5.49
C ASN A 33 16.28 -10.02 4.47
N ILE A 34 14.97 -10.09 4.31
CA ILE A 34 14.18 -9.24 3.39
C ILE A 34 13.72 -7.97 4.09
N ALA A 35 13.52 -8.03 5.41
CA ALA A 35 13.04 -6.93 6.24
C ALA A 35 11.73 -6.34 5.70
N ASP A 36 11.67 -5.03 5.45
CA ASP A 36 10.48 -4.32 5.02
C ASP A 36 10.30 -4.25 3.49
N LEU A 37 11.14 -4.92 2.70
CA LEU A 37 11.03 -4.94 1.24
C LEU A 37 9.78 -5.69 0.70
N PHE A 38 9.00 -6.31 1.57
CA PHE A 38 7.67 -6.79 1.19
C PHE A 38 6.62 -5.67 1.07
N GLN A 39 6.90 -4.45 1.52
CA GLN A 39 6.03 -3.29 1.27
C GLN A 39 5.87 -3.04 -0.23
N LYS A 40 4.70 -2.55 -0.66
CA LYS A 40 4.42 -2.27 -2.08
C LYS A 40 3.87 -0.85 -2.21
N HIS A 41 4.80 0.11 -2.39
CA HIS A 41 4.50 1.55 -2.29
C HIS A 41 4.48 2.33 -3.60
N SER A 42 4.70 1.68 -4.76
CA SER A 42 4.62 2.35 -6.06
C SER A 42 3.21 2.38 -6.67
N TYR A 43 2.18 2.03 -5.91
CA TYR A 43 0.78 2.04 -6.35
C TYR A 43 0.33 3.36 -7.00
N PRO A 44 0.89 4.57 -6.69
CA PRO A 44 0.48 5.79 -7.39
C PRO A 44 0.70 5.74 -8.91
N PHE A 45 1.62 4.90 -9.39
CA PHE A 45 1.98 4.79 -10.81
C PHE A 45 1.28 3.65 -11.55
N GLY A 46 0.34 2.98 -10.92
CA GLY A 46 -0.49 1.93 -11.50
C GLY A 46 -1.95 2.07 -11.07
N ILE A 47 -2.70 1.00 -11.15
CA ILE A 47 -4.06 0.88 -10.60
C ILE A 47 -4.13 -0.27 -9.61
N LEU A 48 -5.05 -0.18 -8.63
CA LEU A 48 -5.39 -1.26 -7.71
C LEU A 48 -6.74 -1.84 -8.05
N VAL A 49 -6.78 -3.17 -8.22
CA VAL A 49 -8.02 -3.91 -8.38
C VAL A 49 -8.15 -5.00 -7.32
N ASN A 50 -9.36 -5.28 -6.86
CA ASN A 50 -9.66 -6.42 -6.00
C ASN A 50 -9.77 -7.71 -6.83
N ILE A 51 -10.04 -8.85 -6.20
CA ILE A 51 -10.19 -10.14 -6.88
C ILE A 51 -11.41 -10.22 -7.82
N LEU A 52 -12.33 -9.25 -7.75
CA LEU A 52 -13.45 -9.12 -8.68
C LEU A 52 -13.08 -8.29 -9.93
N GLY A 53 -11.86 -7.75 -9.99
CA GLY A 53 -11.36 -6.90 -11.08
C GLY A 53 -11.81 -5.44 -10.97
N GLU A 54 -12.29 -4.99 -9.81
CA GLU A 54 -12.81 -3.65 -9.57
C GLU A 54 -11.80 -2.77 -8.85
N ARG A 55 -11.63 -1.52 -9.29
CA ARG A 55 -10.91 -0.49 -8.54
C ARG A 55 -11.72 -0.08 -7.31
N PHE A 56 -11.06 0.21 -6.20
CA PHE A 56 -11.72 0.48 -4.92
C PHE A 56 -11.16 1.68 -4.15
N LEU A 57 -10.12 2.33 -4.65
CA LEU A 57 -9.54 3.52 -4.02
C LEU A 57 -8.90 4.45 -5.06
N ASP A 58 -8.59 5.67 -4.64
CA ASP A 58 -7.80 6.64 -5.40
C ASP A 58 -6.31 6.42 -5.15
N GLU A 59 -5.62 5.79 -6.08
CA GLU A 59 -4.20 5.47 -5.97
C GLU A 59 -3.33 6.75 -6.01
N GLY A 60 -3.87 7.82 -6.59
CA GLY A 60 -3.22 9.12 -6.76
C GLY A 60 -3.74 10.21 -5.83
N ALA A 61 -4.41 9.89 -4.72
CA ALA A 61 -5.00 10.88 -3.82
C ALA A 61 -4.00 11.88 -3.25
N ASP A 62 -2.76 11.46 -3.00
CA ASP A 62 -1.67 12.29 -2.50
C ASP A 62 -0.34 11.55 -2.68
N PHE A 63 0.78 12.20 -2.34
CA PHE A 63 2.07 11.52 -2.25
C PHE A 63 1.95 10.29 -1.34
N ARG A 64 2.66 9.21 -1.70
CA ARG A 64 2.57 7.95 -0.95
C ARG A 64 2.82 8.12 0.55
N ASN A 65 3.65 9.07 0.95
CA ASN A 65 3.97 9.35 2.36
C ASN A 65 2.73 9.72 3.19
N TYR A 66 1.68 10.24 2.55
CA TYR A 66 0.41 10.60 3.20
C TYR A 66 -0.68 9.55 3.04
N THR A 67 -0.45 8.52 2.22
CA THR A 67 -1.47 7.52 1.91
C THR A 67 -1.09 6.09 2.29
N TYR A 68 0.20 5.73 2.30
CA TYR A 68 0.67 4.35 2.49
C TYR A 68 0.18 3.70 3.80
N ALA A 69 0.13 4.48 4.88
CA ALA A 69 -0.23 3.98 6.21
C ALA A 69 -1.72 3.62 6.38
N LYS A 70 -2.56 3.95 5.40
CA LYS A 70 -4.00 3.65 5.41
C LYS A 70 -4.45 2.67 4.33
N TYR A 71 -3.68 2.51 3.24
CA TYR A 71 -4.15 1.75 2.08
C TYR A 71 -4.12 0.24 2.28
N GLY A 72 -3.30 -0.28 3.19
CA GLY A 72 -3.43 -1.69 3.61
C GLY A 72 -4.78 -1.99 4.24
N ARG A 73 -5.35 -1.05 5.01
CA ARG A 73 -6.70 -1.19 5.58
C ARG A 73 -7.77 -1.23 4.48
N GLU A 74 -7.59 -0.50 3.40
CA GLU A 74 -8.52 -0.56 2.26
C GLU A 74 -8.45 -1.92 1.54
N VAL A 75 -7.26 -2.51 1.41
CA VAL A 75 -7.09 -3.89 0.93
C VAL A 75 -7.76 -4.89 1.90
N LEU A 76 -7.63 -4.68 3.21
CA LEU A 76 -8.23 -5.57 4.22
C LEU A 76 -9.77 -5.63 4.12
N LYS A 77 -10.41 -4.59 3.58
CA LYS A 77 -11.87 -4.53 3.35
C LYS A 77 -12.30 -5.27 2.08
N GLN A 78 -11.37 -5.60 1.18
CA GLN A 78 -11.69 -6.26 -0.08
C GLN A 78 -11.97 -7.75 0.10
N PRO A 79 -12.71 -8.38 -0.84
CA PRO A 79 -12.94 -9.82 -0.81
C PRO A 79 -11.62 -10.59 -0.68
N GLN A 80 -11.60 -11.61 0.17
CA GLN A 80 -10.41 -12.41 0.53
C GLN A 80 -9.23 -11.59 1.07
N ARG A 81 -9.37 -10.26 1.27
CA ARG A 81 -8.30 -9.36 1.75
C ARG A 81 -7.10 -9.32 0.82
N ILE A 82 -7.35 -9.46 -0.47
CA ILE A 82 -6.36 -9.47 -1.55
C ILE A 82 -6.72 -8.41 -2.57
N ALA A 83 -5.70 -7.73 -3.08
CA ALA A 83 -5.79 -6.85 -4.24
C ALA A 83 -4.55 -7.05 -5.13
N PHE A 84 -4.62 -6.52 -6.35
CA PHE A 84 -3.52 -6.54 -7.29
C PHE A 84 -3.16 -5.12 -7.69
N GLN A 85 -1.89 -4.77 -7.57
CA GLN A 85 -1.34 -3.57 -8.18
C GLN A 85 -0.95 -3.92 -9.61
N ILE A 86 -1.52 -3.21 -10.59
CA ILE A 86 -1.28 -3.44 -12.02
C ILE A 86 -0.49 -2.28 -12.59
N PHE A 87 0.59 -2.60 -13.30
CA PHE A 87 1.47 -1.66 -13.98
C PHE A 87 1.70 -2.12 -15.42
N ASP A 88 2.06 -1.17 -16.29
CA ASP A 88 2.57 -1.46 -17.62
C ASP A 88 4.09 -1.17 -17.74
N GLU A 89 4.68 -1.47 -18.88
CA GLU A 89 6.13 -1.31 -19.07
C GLU A 89 6.57 0.16 -18.96
N LYS A 90 5.69 1.14 -19.31
CA LYS A 90 6.03 2.58 -19.23
C LYS A 90 6.36 3.02 -17.81
N THR A 91 5.72 2.45 -16.81
CA THR A 91 5.90 2.86 -15.41
C THR A 91 6.91 2.02 -14.63
N LYS A 92 7.47 0.99 -15.24
CA LYS A 92 8.41 0.06 -14.60
C LYS A 92 9.62 0.76 -13.98
N HIS A 93 10.16 1.79 -14.63
CA HIS A 93 11.29 2.56 -14.12
C HIS A 93 10.96 3.43 -12.90
N LEU A 94 9.67 3.60 -12.57
CA LEU A 94 9.18 4.32 -11.39
C LEU A 94 8.95 3.38 -10.19
N LEU A 95 9.03 2.07 -10.41
CA LEU A 95 8.84 1.09 -9.34
C LEU A 95 10.07 1.08 -8.43
N ARG A 96 9.83 1.07 -7.14
CA ARG A 96 10.86 1.02 -6.11
C ARG A 96 11.53 -0.36 -6.05
N ASP A 97 12.67 -0.46 -5.38
CA ASP A 97 13.46 -1.70 -5.26
C ASP A 97 12.67 -2.87 -4.66
N GLU A 98 11.68 -2.57 -3.82
CA GLU A 98 10.79 -3.57 -3.21
C GLU A 98 9.99 -4.40 -4.23
N TYR A 99 9.89 -3.98 -5.49
CA TYR A 99 9.26 -4.74 -6.57
C TYR A 99 10.23 -5.68 -7.31
N ASN A 100 11.51 -5.63 -6.97
CA ASN A 100 12.57 -6.40 -7.63
C ASN A 100 13.16 -7.52 -6.75
N ILE A 101 12.64 -7.74 -5.55
CA ILE A 101 13.08 -8.85 -4.69
C ILE A 101 12.67 -10.19 -5.31
N PRO A 102 13.48 -11.27 -5.16
CA PRO A 102 13.17 -12.57 -5.76
C PRO A 102 11.86 -13.20 -5.27
N GLN A 103 11.42 -12.85 -4.06
CA GLN A 103 10.23 -13.40 -3.39
C GLN A 103 8.92 -12.71 -3.78
N VAL A 104 8.97 -11.68 -4.63
CA VAL A 104 7.79 -10.89 -4.98
C VAL A 104 6.73 -11.72 -5.72
N SER A 105 5.46 -11.42 -5.44
CA SER A 105 4.29 -12.07 -6.05
C SER A 105 4.01 -11.61 -7.49
N LYS A 106 5.06 -11.37 -8.29
CA LYS A 106 4.97 -10.81 -9.63
C LYS A 106 4.42 -11.80 -10.66
N VAL A 107 3.39 -11.38 -11.39
CA VAL A 107 2.88 -12.04 -12.58
C VAL A 107 3.01 -11.09 -13.77
N THR A 108 3.41 -11.61 -14.95
CA THR A 108 3.54 -10.81 -16.19
C THR A 108 2.79 -11.44 -17.34
N ALA A 109 2.27 -10.57 -18.24
CA ALA A 109 1.58 -10.99 -19.45
C ALA A 109 1.69 -9.91 -20.55
N ASN A 110 1.46 -10.32 -21.81
CA ASN A 110 1.50 -9.39 -22.94
C ASN A 110 0.12 -8.82 -23.32
N SER A 111 -0.95 -9.31 -22.68
CA SER A 111 -2.31 -8.75 -22.78
C SER A 111 -2.94 -8.62 -21.38
N ILE A 112 -3.96 -7.79 -21.27
CA ILE A 112 -4.73 -7.67 -20.01
C ILE A 112 -5.55 -8.94 -19.77
N GLU A 113 -6.04 -9.56 -20.82
CA GLU A 113 -6.76 -10.83 -20.77
C GLU A 113 -5.89 -11.94 -20.18
N ASP A 114 -4.68 -12.15 -20.71
CA ASP A 114 -3.72 -13.14 -20.19
C ASP A 114 -3.32 -12.83 -18.75
N LEU A 115 -3.16 -11.54 -18.41
CA LEU A 115 -2.85 -11.13 -17.04
C LEU A 115 -3.98 -11.52 -16.11
N ALA A 116 -5.22 -11.23 -16.50
CA ALA A 116 -6.42 -11.56 -15.74
C ALA A 116 -6.53 -13.06 -15.46
N GLU A 117 -6.36 -13.90 -16.49
CA GLU A 117 -6.37 -15.36 -16.33
C GLU A 117 -5.32 -15.83 -15.34
N LYS A 118 -4.08 -15.33 -15.45
CA LYS A 118 -2.97 -15.71 -14.57
C LYS A 118 -3.17 -15.32 -13.12
N ILE A 119 -3.89 -14.24 -12.84
CA ILE A 119 -4.19 -13.78 -11.47
C ILE A 119 -5.57 -14.19 -10.97
N GLY A 120 -6.30 -15.00 -11.76
CA GLY A 120 -7.60 -15.57 -11.37
C GLY A 120 -8.76 -14.58 -11.36
N ILE A 121 -8.68 -13.51 -12.15
CA ILE A 121 -9.75 -12.51 -12.36
C ILE A 121 -10.42 -12.77 -13.70
N SER A 122 -11.73 -12.49 -13.82
CA SER A 122 -12.43 -12.57 -15.12
C SER A 122 -11.78 -11.64 -16.16
N PRO A 123 -11.28 -12.15 -17.30
CA PRO A 123 -10.69 -11.35 -18.37
C PRO A 123 -11.61 -10.22 -18.84
N THR A 124 -12.89 -10.53 -19.03
CA THR A 124 -13.89 -9.54 -19.46
C THR A 124 -14.02 -8.37 -18.47
N ILE A 125 -13.99 -8.67 -17.16
CA ILE A 125 -14.13 -7.63 -16.14
C ILE A 125 -12.86 -6.79 -16.07
N LEU A 126 -11.68 -7.41 -16.01
CA LEU A 126 -10.42 -6.66 -15.89
C LEU A 126 -10.17 -5.80 -17.13
N THR A 127 -10.39 -6.33 -18.33
CA THR A 127 -10.29 -5.57 -19.60
C THR A 127 -11.22 -4.37 -19.60
N LYS A 128 -12.47 -4.55 -19.14
CA LYS A 128 -13.43 -3.46 -19.02
C LYS A 128 -12.92 -2.40 -18.03
N THR A 129 -12.47 -2.80 -16.83
CA THR A 129 -11.96 -1.88 -15.81
C THR A 129 -10.78 -1.06 -16.33
N VAL A 130 -9.82 -1.70 -17.00
CA VAL A 130 -8.66 -1.02 -17.60
C VAL A 130 -9.09 -0.08 -18.73
N SER A 131 -10.01 -0.49 -19.60
CA SER A 131 -10.53 0.34 -20.68
C SER A 131 -11.28 1.57 -20.17
N GLU A 132 -12.16 1.41 -19.18
CA GLU A 132 -12.87 2.52 -18.55
C GLU A 132 -11.91 3.49 -17.86
N PHE A 133 -10.91 2.97 -17.15
CA PHE A 133 -9.86 3.77 -16.56
C PHE A 133 -9.11 4.58 -17.63
N ASN A 134 -8.59 3.93 -18.69
CA ASN A 134 -7.84 4.59 -19.75
C ASN A 134 -8.66 5.68 -20.44
N ASN A 135 -9.94 5.43 -20.73
CA ASN A 135 -10.83 6.37 -21.40
C ASN A 135 -11.24 7.57 -20.52
N SER A 136 -11.07 7.48 -19.21
CA SER A 136 -11.42 8.54 -18.26
C SER A 136 -10.28 9.52 -17.96
N ILE A 137 -9.08 9.25 -18.49
CA ILE A 137 -7.87 10.05 -18.20
C ILE A 137 -7.95 11.40 -18.89
N VAL A 138 -7.79 12.46 -18.11
CA VAL A 138 -7.62 13.83 -18.64
C VAL A 138 -6.20 14.01 -19.16
N ASP A 139 -6.08 14.48 -20.40
CA ASP A 139 -4.76 14.69 -21.03
C ASP A 139 -4.06 15.93 -20.44
N THR A 140 -3.19 15.67 -19.47
CA THR A 140 -2.31 16.66 -18.84
C THR A 140 -0.90 16.11 -18.73
N ALA A 141 0.09 16.98 -18.50
CA ALA A 141 1.48 16.56 -18.38
C ALA A 141 1.69 15.69 -17.13
N PHE A 142 2.42 14.59 -17.30
CA PHE A 142 2.81 13.72 -16.19
C PHE A 142 4.07 14.26 -15.50
N ASN A 143 4.03 14.32 -14.16
CA ASN A 143 5.21 14.63 -13.33
C ASN A 143 5.16 13.85 -12.01
N PRO A 144 6.04 12.84 -11.82
CA PRO A 144 6.02 12.00 -10.61
C PRO A 144 6.47 12.72 -9.34
N THR A 145 7.01 13.93 -9.44
CA THR A 145 7.56 14.71 -8.32
C THR A 145 6.59 15.76 -7.77
N LEU A 146 5.45 15.97 -8.44
CA LEU A 146 4.41 16.93 -8.06
C LEU A 146 3.06 16.23 -7.99
N LEU A 147 2.09 16.83 -7.31
CA LEU A 147 0.67 16.52 -7.50
C LEU A 147 0.25 17.12 -8.86
N ASP A 148 0.38 16.33 -9.92
CA ASP A 148 0.36 16.79 -11.30
C ASP A 148 -1.04 17.02 -11.88
N GLN A 149 -2.08 16.64 -11.10
CA GLN A 149 -3.49 16.70 -11.51
C GLN A 149 -3.79 15.94 -12.82
N LYS A 150 -2.89 15.07 -13.26
CA LYS A 150 -3.18 14.08 -14.28
C LYS A 150 -4.11 13.04 -13.70
N ARG A 151 -5.41 13.30 -13.88
CA ARG A 151 -6.50 12.64 -13.17
C ARG A 151 -7.44 11.91 -14.11
N THR A 152 -8.37 11.18 -13.53
CA THR A 152 -9.52 10.61 -14.22
C THR A 152 -10.78 11.44 -13.95
N GLU A 153 -11.72 11.46 -14.91
CA GLU A 153 -13.05 12.05 -14.77
C GLU A 153 -14.12 11.05 -15.20
N GLY A 154 -15.30 11.13 -14.55
CA GLY A 154 -16.46 10.31 -14.91
C GLY A 154 -16.42 8.86 -14.42
N ILE A 155 -15.46 8.46 -13.62
CA ILE A 155 -15.38 7.13 -12.98
C ILE A 155 -15.25 7.23 -11.46
N PHE A 156 -15.65 6.15 -10.78
CA PHE A 156 -15.49 6.02 -9.34
C PHE A 156 -14.87 4.64 -9.00
N PRO A 157 -13.88 4.59 -8.08
CA PRO A 157 -13.18 5.72 -7.48
C PRO A 157 -12.39 6.54 -8.52
N PRO A 158 -12.18 7.85 -8.30
CA PRO A 158 -11.32 8.66 -9.16
C PRO A 158 -9.86 8.25 -8.99
N LYS A 159 -8.99 8.73 -9.85
CA LYS A 159 -7.54 8.83 -9.61
C LYS A 159 -7.14 10.29 -9.76
N SER A 160 -6.70 10.92 -8.65
CA SER A 160 -6.54 12.37 -8.58
C SER A 160 -5.24 12.88 -9.21
N ASN A 161 -4.19 12.05 -9.24
CA ASN A 161 -2.88 12.39 -9.82
C ASN A 161 -2.27 11.15 -10.48
N TRP A 162 -1.30 11.38 -11.37
CA TRP A 162 -0.48 10.35 -12.03
C TRP A 162 -1.31 9.28 -12.76
N ALA A 163 -2.44 9.68 -13.34
CA ALA A 163 -3.28 8.79 -14.12
C ALA A 163 -2.65 8.54 -15.50
N LEU A 164 -1.76 7.56 -15.57
CA LEU A 164 -1.17 7.07 -16.81
C LEU A 164 -1.99 5.92 -17.39
N PRO A 165 -2.22 5.87 -18.70
CA PRO A 165 -2.95 4.75 -19.31
C PRO A 165 -2.16 3.44 -19.15
N ILE A 166 -2.87 2.35 -18.93
CA ILE A 166 -2.33 0.97 -18.89
C ILE A 166 -2.51 0.40 -20.30
N ASP A 167 -1.53 0.61 -21.19
CA ASP A 167 -1.64 0.30 -22.62
C ASP A 167 -0.36 -0.22 -23.27
N THR A 168 0.76 -0.31 -22.54
CA THR A 168 2.06 -0.73 -23.08
C THR A 168 2.51 -2.05 -22.44
N PRO A 169 2.45 -3.18 -23.17
CA PRO A 169 2.94 -4.47 -22.67
C PRO A 169 4.49 -4.49 -22.52
N PRO A 170 5.06 -5.40 -21.71
CA PRO A 170 4.34 -6.35 -20.87
C PRO A 170 3.69 -5.70 -19.63
N TYR A 171 2.52 -6.21 -19.27
CA TYR A 171 1.83 -5.82 -18.05
C TYR A 171 2.34 -6.64 -16.86
N SER A 172 2.34 -6.04 -15.69
CA SER A 172 2.75 -6.72 -14.45
C SER A 172 1.69 -6.54 -13.36
N ALA A 173 1.36 -7.61 -12.67
CA ALA A 173 0.51 -7.57 -11.47
C ALA A 173 1.29 -8.06 -10.25
N PHE A 174 1.07 -7.40 -9.12
CA PHE A 174 1.65 -7.77 -7.83
C PHE A 174 0.51 -7.96 -6.83
N ALA A 175 0.37 -9.18 -6.31
CA ALA A 175 -0.63 -9.47 -5.29
C ALA A 175 -0.24 -8.84 -3.96
N VAL A 176 -1.17 -8.13 -3.34
CA VAL A 176 -0.97 -7.45 -2.06
C VAL A 176 -2.07 -7.78 -1.07
N THR A 177 -1.71 -7.80 0.20
CA THR A 177 -2.60 -7.87 1.36
C THR A 177 -2.30 -6.73 2.31
N CYS A 178 -2.85 -6.78 3.53
CA CYS A 178 -2.56 -5.81 4.58
C CYS A 178 -1.40 -6.29 5.45
N GLY A 179 -0.36 -5.48 5.57
CA GLY A 179 0.71 -5.64 6.56
C GLY A 179 0.71 -4.52 7.60
N ILE A 180 1.39 -4.76 8.71
CA ILE A 180 1.61 -3.78 9.79
C ILE A 180 3.09 -3.48 9.87
N THR A 181 3.46 -2.19 9.78
CA THR A 181 4.87 -1.77 9.92
C THR A 181 5.13 -1.08 11.27
N PHE A 182 4.19 -0.26 11.74
CA PHE A 182 4.29 0.43 13.02
C PHE A 182 2.94 0.40 13.75
N THR A 183 2.97 0.29 15.05
CA THR A 183 1.79 0.49 15.91
C THR A 183 1.75 1.92 16.43
N PHE A 184 0.55 2.43 16.75
CA PHE A 184 0.38 3.79 17.29
C PHE A 184 0.26 3.82 18.81
N GLY A 185 0.07 2.66 19.43
CA GLY A 185 0.10 2.51 20.89
C GLY A 185 1.51 2.36 21.40
N GLY A 186 1.79 2.94 22.56
CA GLY A 186 3.10 2.91 23.19
C GLY A 186 3.04 3.28 24.66
N LEU A 187 4.16 3.73 25.21
CA LEU A 187 4.31 4.18 26.56
C LEU A 187 4.38 5.71 26.61
N ARG A 188 3.83 6.32 27.65
CA ARG A 188 4.01 7.72 27.89
C ARG A 188 5.43 8.01 28.37
N ILE A 189 6.06 8.99 27.77
CA ILE A 189 7.43 9.45 28.13
C ILE A 189 7.46 10.95 28.33
N ASN A 190 8.44 11.43 29.09
CA ASN A 190 8.76 12.84 29.17
C ASN A 190 9.84 13.24 28.14
N SER A 191 10.23 14.53 28.15
CA SER A 191 11.26 15.07 27.23
C SER A 191 12.66 14.48 27.41
N ARG A 192 12.89 13.70 28.47
CA ARG A 192 14.13 12.96 28.74
C ARG A 192 14.03 11.49 28.39
N SER A 193 12.97 11.09 27.66
CA SER A 193 12.67 9.69 27.28
C SER A 193 12.41 8.74 28.47
N GLN A 194 12.20 9.29 29.67
CA GLN A 194 11.83 8.48 30.83
C GLN A 194 10.37 8.04 30.73
N VAL A 195 10.09 6.77 30.95
CA VAL A 195 8.73 6.22 30.98
C VAL A 195 8.03 6.70 32.24
N LEU A 196 6.76 7.11 32.11
CA LEU A 196 5.96 7.64 33.19
C LEU A 196 4.96 6.63 33.71
N GLU A 197 4.68 6.69 35.02
CA GLU A 197 3.52 6.07 35.68
C GLU A 197 2.23 6.86 35.43
N ASN A 198 1.10 6.33 35.91
CA ASN A 198 -0.21 6.96 35.71
C ASN A 198 -0.37 8.32 36.42
N ASP A 199 0.48 8.63 37.38
CA ASP A 199 0.55 9.92 38.10
C ASP A 199 1.62 10.86 37.54
N ASP A 200 2.14 10.56 36.36
CA ASP A 200 3.17 11.32 35.64
C ASP A 200 4.57 11.30 36.28
N ASN A 201 4.82 10.47 37.29
CA ASN A 201 6.17 10.28 37.83
C ASN A 201 7.01 9.39 36.92
N PRO A 202 8.31 9.66 36.76
CA PRO A 202 9.19 8.75 36.02
C PRO A 202 9.41 7.45 36.76
N ILE A 203 9.38 6.33 36.05
CA ILE A 203 9.83 5.02 36.55
C ILE A 203 11.37 5.01 36.48
N ASP A 204 12.00 4.84 37.64
CA ASP A 204 13.47 4.85 37.74
C ASP A 204 14.11 3.76 36.87
N GLY A 205 15.07 4.18 36.02
CA GLY A 205 15.82 3.30 35.15
C GLY A 205 15.08 2.82 33.90
N LEU A 206 13.80 3.23 33.68
CA LEU A 206 13.02 2.81 32.50
C LEU A 206 12.92 3.97 31.50
N PHE A 207 13.41 3.69 30.26
CA PHE A 207 13.40 4.63 29.14
C PHE A 207 12.78 4.00 27.91
N ALA A 208 12.15 4.82 27.05
CA ALA A 208 11.63 4.38 25.78
C ALA A 208 11.82 5.46 24.70
N ALA A 209 11.97 5.00 23.43
CA ALA A 209 12.09 5.84 22.24
C ALA A 209 11.51 5.11 21.03
N GLY A 210 11.06 5.86 19.98
CA GLY A 210 10.52 5.33 18.75
C GLY A 210 9.07 5.66 18.48
#